data_b05e8d745f70d11aaafda14b5fe23fb3
#
_entry.id   b05e8d745f70d11aaafda14b5fe23fb3
#
_cell.length_a   1.000
_cell.length_b   1.000
_cell.length_c   1.000
_cell.angle_alpha   90.00
_cell.angle_beta   90.00
_cell.angle_gamma   90.00
#
_symmetry.space_group_name_H-M   'P 1'
#
loop_
_entity.id
_entity.type
_entity.pdbx_description
1 polymer ?
#
loop_
_entity_poly.entity_id
_entity_poly.type
_entity_poly.pdbx_seq_one_letter_code
_entity_poly.pdbx_strand_id
1 'polypeptide(L)'
;RQMCIRDSTMSYYMQWWLRIFVRLFGRYMIKQYPFEECFFLENAKKFRAELKLPLVYVGGLVSREGIERALDSGFELVQMARALVNDPAFVDKLREGDRSTRSACDHRNYCIARMYSLDMQCCKHCPDLPRKIREELAKLP
;
A
#
# COMPACT_ATOMS: atom_id res chain seq x y z
N ARG A 1 -1.96 10.91 3.24
CA ARG A 1 -2.96 9.92 3.68
C ARG A 1 -2.27 8.86 4.49
N GLN A 2 -2.82 8.49 5.62
CA GLN A 2 -2.16 7.68 6.64
C GLN A 2 -2.26 6.19 6.30
N MET A 3 -1.13 5.47 6.34
CA MET A 3 -1.13 4.02 6.40
C MET A 3 -1.57 3.60 7.81
N CYS A 4 -2.86 3.45 8.04
CA CYS A 4 -3.36 3.14 9.37
C CYS A 4 -4.22 1.88 9.41
N ILE A 5 -3.85 0.96 10.29
CA ILE A 5 -4.67 -0.18 10.72
C ILE A 5 -6.00 0.29 11.37
N ARG A 6 -6.08 1.55 11.76
CA ARG A 6 -7.24 2.18 12.38
C ARG A 6 -8.36 2.48 11.40
N ASP A 7 -8.14 2.32 10.11
CA ASP A 7 -9.22 2.46 9.15
C ASP A 7 -10.31 1.43 9.48
N SER A 8 -11.52 1.91 9.54
CA SER A 8 -12.74 1.14 9.79
C SER A 8 -12.83 -0.14 8.96
N THR A 9 -12.13 -0.15 7.85
CA THR A 9 -11.98 -1.25 6.91
C THR A 9 -11.32 -2.49 7.51
N MET A 10 -10.19 -2.33 8.20
CA MET A 10 -9.48 -3.47 8.80
C MET A 10 -10.25 -4.05 9.99
N SER A 11 -10.85 -3.17 10.80
CA SER A 11 -11.66 -3.58 11.93
C SER A 11 -12.93 -4.32 11.51
N TYR A 12 -13.43 -4.11 10.28
CA TYR A 12 -14.64 -4.77 9.79
C TYR A 12 -14.49 -6.29 9.66
N TYR A 13 -13.29 -6.76 9.27
CA TYR A 13 -12.99 -8.20 9.10
C TYR A 13 -12.45 -8.87 10.36
N MET A 14 -12.32 -8.13 11.47
CA MET A 14 -11.89 -8.69 12.75
C MET A 14 -13.07 -9.28 13.53
N GLN A 15 -12.79 -10.24 14.41
CA GLN A 15 -13.78 -10.79 15.33
C GLN A 15 -14.41 -9.66 16.17
N TRP A 16 -15.70 -9.79 16.48
CA TRP A 16 -16.50 -8.71 17.08
C TRP A 16 -15.90 -8.15 18.39
N TRP A 17 -15.37 -8.98 19.27
CA TRP A 17 -14.73 -8.56 20.53
C TRP A 17 -13.41 -7.83 20.30
N LEU A 18 -12.59 -8.28 19.34
CA LEU A 18 -11.35 -7.63 18.96
C LEU A 18 -11.63 -6.27 18.31
N ARG A 19 -12.73 -6.15 17.57
CA ARG A 19 -13.19 -4.89 16.99
C ARG A 19 -13.54 -3.85 18.04
N ILE A 20 -14.19 -4.25 19.13
CA ILE A 20 -14.48 -3.36 20.26
C ILE A 20 -13.18 -2.91 20.92
N PHE A 21 -12.27 -3.84 21.18
CA PHE A 21 -10.97 -3.55 21.80
C PHE A 21 -10.13 -2.58 20.94
N VAL A 22 -9.99 -2.83 19.64
CA VAL A 22 -9.25 -1.95 18.70
C VAL A 22 -9.93 -0.58 18.60
N ARG A 23 -11.24 -0.50 18.68
CA ARG A 23 -11.97 0.77 18.65
C ARG A 23 -11.73 1.63 19.88
N LEU A 24 -11.61 1.02 21.06
CA LEU A 24 -11.39 1.72 22.33
C LEU A 24 -9.90 2.06 22.53
N PHE A 25 -9.02 1.12 22.28
CA PHE A 25 -7.59 1.22 22.64
C PHE A 25 -6.66 1.43 21.43
N GLY A 26 -7.13 1.18 20.21
CA GLY A 26 -6.29 1.25 19.00
C GLY A 26 -5.60 2.60 18.79
N ARG A 27 -6.19 3.69 19.28
CA ARG A 27 -5.59 5.03 19.23
C ARG A 27 -4.27 5.13 20.01
N TYR A 28 -4.16 4.38 21.11
CA TYR A 28 -2.98 4.38 21.98
C TYR A 28 -1.95 3.34 21.55
N MET A 29 -2.41 2.23 20.96
CA MET A 29 -1.54 1.09 20.62
C MET A 29 -0.96 1.17 19.20
N ILE A 30 -1.67 1.83 18.27
CA ILE A 30 -1.31 1.81 16.86
C ILE A 30 -0.80 3.20 16.46
N LYS A 31 0.52 3.29 16.27
CA LYS A 31 1.17 4.50 15.76
C LYS A 31 0.78 4.73 14.30
N GLN A 32 0.39 5.94 13.99
CA GLN A 32 0.02 6.35 12.63
C GLN A 32 1.26 6.91 11.93
N TYR A 33 1.53 6.40 10.72
CA TYR A 33 2.58 6.93 9.86
C TYR A 33 1.97 7.46 8.57
N PRO A 34 2.30 8.69 8.16
CA PRO A 34 1.93 9.15 6.84
C PRO A 34 2.57 8.26 5.77
N PHE A 35 1.88 8.08 4.65
CA PHE A 35 2.49 7.37 3.54
C PHE A 35 3.51 8.28 2.85
N GLU A 36 4.73 7.78 2.76
CA GLU A 36 5.82 8.37 1.96
C GLU A 36 6.25 7.35 0.90
N GLU A 37 6.46 7.81 -0.32
CA GLU A 37 6.97 6.93 -1.36
C GLU A 37 8.42 6.60 -1.08
N CYS A 38 8.83 5.36 -1.35
CA CYS A 38 10.19 4.88 -1.08
C CYS A 38 10.62 4.96 0.41
N PHE A 39 9.71 4.82 1.35
CA PHE A 39 9.94 5.01 2.79
C PHE A 39 11.07 4.15 3.40
N PHE A 40 11.49 3.07 2.76
CA PHE A 40 12.62 2.25 3.19
C PHE A 40 13.92 2.55 2.45
N LEU A 41 13.93 3.46 1.46
CA LEU A 41 15.06 3.62 0.56
C LEU A 41 16.37 3.98 1.28
N GLU A 42 16.32 4.91 2.22
CA GLU A 42 17.50 5.35 2.96
C GLU A 42 18.09 4.23 3.83
N ASN A 43 17.25 3.39 4.41
CA ASN A 43 17.72 2.23 5.14
C ASN A 43 18.22 1.12 4.20
N ALA A 44 17.52 0.91 3.09
CA ALA A 44 17.90 -0.08 2.09
C ALA A 44 19.25 0.21 1.43
N LYS A 45 19.59 1.48 1.22
CA LYS A 45 20.92 1.91 0.73
C LYS A 45 22.07 1.44 1.62
N LYS A 46 21.87 1.37 2.94
CA LYS A 46 22.88 0.85 3.88
C LYS A 46 23.18 -0.62 3.60
N PHE A 47 22.15 -1.42 3.32
CA PHE A 47 22.34 -2.83 2.93
C PHE A 47 22.97 -2.93 1.54
N ARG A 48 22.60 -2.07 0.59
CA ARG A 48 23.21 -2.03 -0.73
C ARG A 48 24.73 -1.77 -0.66
N ALA A 49 25.18 -0.90 0.22
CA ALA A 49 26.58 -0.58 0.38
C ALA A 49 27.42 -1.77 0.88
N GLU A 50 26.84 -2.63 1.70
CA GLU A 50 27.53 -3.78 2.31
C GLU A 50 27.42 -5.07 1.47
N LEU A 51 26.34 -5.22 0.70
CA LEU A 51 26.04 -6.44 -0.02
C LEU A 51 26.37 -6.33 -1.50
N LYS A 52 27.09 -7.31 -2.04
CA LYS A 52 27.42 -7.42 -3.47
C LYS A 52 26.44 -8.28 -4.27
N LEU A 53 25.42 -8.82 -3.61
CA LEU A 53 24.38 -9.62 -4.25
C LEU A 53 23.37 -8.73 -4.99
N PRO A 54 22.70 -9.23 -6.04
CA PRO A 54 21.55 -8.54 -6.62
C PRO A 54 20.47 -8.34 -5.57
N LEU A 55 19.98 -7.10 -5.45
CA LEU A 55 19.00 -6.73 -4.44
C LEU A 55 17.71 -6.24 -5.09
N VAL A 56 16.59 -6.66 -4.51
CA VAL A 56 15.24 -6.22 -4.88
C VAL A 56 14.77 -5.19 -3.89
N TYR A 57 14.48 -3.98 -4.34
CA TYR A 57 13.89 -2.96 -3.48
C TYR A 57 12.39 -3.16 -3.32
N VAL A 58 11.92 -3.15 -2.07
CA VAL A 58 10.49 -3.21 -1.69
C VAL A 58 10.18 -2.07 -0.72
N GLY A 59 9.26 -1.19 -1.05
CA GLY A 59 8.91 -0.12 -0.10
C GLY A 59 8.14 1.04 -0.70
N GLY A 60 6.82 0.89 -0.86
CA GLY A 60 5.92 2.00 -1.17
C GLY A 60 6.06 2.58 -2.59
N LEU A 61 6.48 1.79 -3.55
CA LEU A 61 6.58 2.21 -4.95
C LEU A 61 5.19 2.35 -5.57
N VAL A 62 4.89 3.54 -6.10
CA VAL A 62 3.60 3.87 -6.72
C VAL A 62 3.73 4.75 -7.95
N SER A 63 4.93 5.22 -8.28
CA SER A 63 5.19 6.07 -9.44
C SER A 63 6.43 5.61 -10.20
N ARG A 64 6.53 6.04 -11.46
CA ARG A 64 7.73 5.86 -12.27
C ARG A 64 8.94 6.51 -11.63
N GLU A 65 8.79 7.74 -11.13
CA GLU A 65 9.86 8.47 -10.46
C GLU A 65 10.39 7.70 -9.23
N GLY A 66 9.50 7.12 -8.41
CA GLY A 66 9.90 6.31 -7.26
C GLY A 66 10.67 5.06 -7.67
N ILE A 67 10.29 4.41 -8.77
CA ILE A 67 10.98 3.25 -9.32
C ILE A 67 12.37 3.65 -9.83
N GLU A 68 12.48 4.70 -10.65
CA GLU A 68 13.74 5.21 -11.18
C GLU A 68 14.69 5.55 -10.02
N ARG A 69 14.20 6.26 -8.98
CA ARG A 69 14.99 6.59 -7.79
C ARG A 69 15.51 5.36 -7.04
N ALA A 70 14.75 4.28 -6.98
CA ALA A 70 15.21 3.03 -6.39
C ALA A 70 16.30 2.37 -7.24
N LEU A 71 16.10 2.27 -8.55
CA LEU A 71 17.08 1.68 -9.49
C LEU A 71 18.38 2.52 -9.51
N ASP A 72 18.29 3.84 -9.55
CA ASP A 72 19.44 4.76 -9.51
C ASP A 72 20.23 4.65 -8.19
N SER A 73 19.58 4.15 -7.14
CA SER A 73 20.22 3.86 -5.85
C SER A 73 20.98 2.53 -5.82
N GLY A 74 21.08 1.83 -6.97
CA GLY A 74 21.87 0.61 -7.15
C GLY A 74 21.09 -0.67 -6.88
N PHE A 75 19.77 -0.65 -6.84
CA PHE A 75 18.95 -1.87 -6.79
C PHE A 75 18.69 -2.36 -8.22
N GLU A 76 18.88 -3.65 -8.45
CA GLU A 76 18.73 -4.26 -9.77
C GLU A 76 17.27 -4.53 -10.13
N LEU A 77 16.42 -4.74 -9.11
CA LEU A 77 15.00 -5.03 -9.29
C LEU A 77 14.16 -4.24 -8.27
N VAL A 78 12.91 -4.04 -8.61
CA VAL A 78 11.91 -3.46 -7.71
C VAL A 78 10.69 -4.36 -7.60
N GLN A 79 10.06 -4.36 -6.43
CA GLN A 79 8.82 -5.11 -6.18
C GLN A 79 7.71 -4.17 -5.74
N MET A 80 6.56 -4.32 -6.37
CA MET A 80 5.34 -3.60 -6.05
C MET A 80 4.23 -4.59 -5.71
N ALA A 81 3.42 -4.30 -4.69
CA ALA A 81 2.26 -5.10 -4.35
C ALA A 81 0.96 -4.31 -4.58
N ARG A 82 0.69 -3.30 -3.75
CA ARG A 82 -0.60 -2.59 -3.78
C ARG A 82 -0.89 -1.84 -5.09
N ALA A 83 0.13 -1.35 -5.77
CA ALA A 83 -0.03 -0.73 -7.08
C ALA A 83 -0.59 -1.73 -8.09
N LEU A 84 -0.09 -2.97 -8.09
CA LEU A 84 -0.55 -4.04 -8.99
C LEU A 84 -1.90 -4.63 -8.57
N VAL A 85 -2.20 -4.71 -7.26
CA VAL A 85 -3.55 -5.08 -6.79
C VAL A 85 -4.60 -4.03 -7.21
N ASN A 86 -4.20 -2.76 -7.27
CA ASN A 86 -5.08 -1.70 -7.77
C ASN A 86 -5.24 -1.72 -9.29
N ASP A 87 -4.17 -1.99 -10.01
CA ASP A 87 -4.14 -2.03 -11.46
C ASP A 87 -3.13 -3.07 -11.96
N PRO A 88 -3.58 -4.25 -12.38
CA PRO A 88 -2.70 -5.29 -12.91
C PRO A 88 -1.89 -4.87 -14.15
N ALA A 89 -2.43 -3.94 -14.95
CA ALA A 89 -1.76 -3.39 -16.15
C ALA A 89 -0.84 -2.20 -15.82
N PHE A 90 -0.58 -1.93 -14.55
CA PHE A 90 0.22 -0.75 -14.16
C PHE A 90 1.66 -0.78 -14.70
N VAL A 91 2.26 -1.97 -14.86
CA VAL A 91 3.60 -2.10 -15.46
C VAL A 91 3.60 -1.68 -16.92
N ASP A 92 2.57 -2.06 -17.68
CA ASP A 92 2.45 -1.64 -19.09
C ASP A 92 2.23 -0.13 -19.21
N LYS A 93 1.41 0.44 -18.32
CA LYS A 93 1.24 1.90 -18.23
C LYS A 93 2.54 2.63 -17.86
N LEU A 94 3.38 2.03 -17.01
CA LEU A 94 4.72 2.57 -16.72
C LEU A 94 5.64 2.51 -17.93
N ARG A 95 5.52 1.47 -18.78
CA ARG A 95 6.33 1.31 -19.98
C ARG A 95 5.95 2.33 -21.06
N GLU A 96 4.66 2.55 -21.25
CA GLU A 96 4.10 3.41 -22.31
C GLU A 96 3.94 4.87 -21.87
N GLY A 97 3.82 5.11 -20.57
CA GLY A 97 3.57 6.43 -19.99
C GLY A 97 4.82 7.29 -19.82
N ASP A 98 4.58 8.52 -19.43
CA ASP A 98 5.60 9.51 -19.10
C ASP A 98 6.10 9.37 -17.64
N ARG A 99 6.98 10.29 -17.23
CA ARG A 99 7.50 10.34 -15.85
C ARG A 99 6.42 10.59 -14.79
N SER A 100 5.31 11.19 -15.16
CA SER A 100 4.20 11.48 -14.25
C SER A 100 3.34 10.26 -13.95
N THR A 101 3.54 9.12 -14.65
CA THR A 101 2.75 7.90 -14.48
C THR A 101 2.79 7.40 -13.04
N ARG A 102 1.62 7.35 -12.43
CA ARG A 102 1.43 7.00 -11.01
C ARG A 102 0.24 6.09 -10.80
N SER A 103 0.37 5.15 -9.86
CA SER A 103 -0.75 4.28 -9.45
C SER A 103 -1.86 5.07 -8.76
N ALA A 104 -3.10 4.72 -9.07
CA ALA A 104 -4.28 5.27 -8.41
C ALA A 104 -4.54 4.68 -7.00
N CYS A 105 -3.62 3.88 -6.46
CA CYS A 105 -3.75 3.32 -5.11
C CYS A 105 -3.72 4.43 -4.04
N ASP A 106 -4.75 4.50 -3.21
CA ASP A 106 -4.92 5.51 -2.15
C ASP A 106 -4.42 5.05 -0.77
N HIS A 107 -3.80 3.89 -0.69
CA HIS A 107 -3.17 3.31 0.52
C HIS A 107 -4.12 3.06 1.70
N ARG A 108 -5.41 2.83 1.46
CA ARG A 108 -6.41 2.54 2.52
C ARG A 108 -6.28 1.17 3.15
N ASN A 109 -5.41 0.32 2.65
CA ASN A 109 -5.16 -1.03 3.17
C ASN A 109 -6.39 -1.97 3.16
N TYR A 110 -7.41 -1.65 2.36
CA TYR A 110 -8.58 -2.52 2.20
C TYR A 110 -8.21 -3.92 1.68
N CYS A 111 -7.35 -3.98 0.66
CA CYS A 111 -6.84 -5.23 0.11
C CYS A 111 -6.12 -6.08 1.17
N ILE A 112 -5.34 -5.45 2.05
CA ILE A 112 -4.65 -6.13 3.16
C ILE A 112 -5.65 -6.65 4.19
N ALA A 113 -6.69 -5.89 4.52
CA ALA A 113 -7.72 -6.32 5.45
C ALA A 113 -8.48 -7.56 4.96
N ARG A 114 -8.73 -7.66 3.65
CA ARG A 114 -9.38 -8.82 3.03
C ARG A 114 -8.50 -10.07 2.99
N MET A 115 -7.20 -9.93 2.97
CA MET A 115 -6.24 -11.03 2.84
C MET A 115 -6.46 -12.16 3.88
N TYR A 116 -7.02 -11.83 5.05
CA TYR A 116 -7.24 -12.78 6.13
C TYR A 116 -8.60 -13.48 6.10
N SER A 117 -9.53 -13.05 5.28
CA SER A 117 -10.91 -13.57 5.31
C SER A 117 -11.48 -13.90 3.95
N LEU A 118 -10.97 -13.29 2.91
CA LEU A 118 -11.46 -13.38 1.53
C LEU A 118 -10.30 -13.28 0.55
N ASP A 119 -10.61 -13.22 -0.73
CA ASP A 119 -9.67 -12.89 -1.80
C ASP A 119 -9.15 -11.45 -1.68
N MET A 120 -7.88 -11.24 -1.97
CA MET A 120 -7.26 -9.93 -1.93
C MET A 120 -7.66 -9.11 -3.16
N GLN A 121 -8.52 -8.11 -2.94
CA GLN A 121 -9.00 -7.21 -4.01
C GLN A 121 -8.88 -5.74 -3.60
N CYS A 122 -8.70 -4.87 -4.59
CA CYS A 122 -8.78 -3.43 -4.37
C CYS A 122 -10.22 -2.99 -4.12
N CYS A 123 -10.45 -2.09 -3.15
CA CYS A 123 -11.79 -1.55 -2.87
C CYS A 123 -12.42 -0.83 -4.07
N LYS A 124 -11.62 -0.33 -5.00
CA LYS A 124 -12.10 0.34 -6.22
C LYS A 124 -12.71 -0.63 -7.24
N HIS A 125 -12.38 -1.91 -7.16
CA HIS A 125 -12.81 -2.95 -8.09
C HIS A 125 -13.66 -4.05 -7.43
N CYS A 126 -13.99 -3.89 -6.14
CA CYS A 126 -14.77 -4.89 -5.41
C CYS A 126 -16.26 -4.62 -5.58
N PRO A 127 -17.03 -5.54 -6.25
CA PRO A 127 -18.48 -5.37 -6.42
C PRO A 127 -19.24 -5.49 -5.10
N ASP A 128 -18.76 -6.34 -4.19
CA ASP A 128 -19.40 -6.66 -2.90
C ASP A 128 -18.92 -5.78 -1.75
N LEU A 129 -18.70 -4.52 -2.02
CA LEU A 129 -18.20 -3.59 -1.02
C LEU A 129 -19.25 -3.38 0.09
N PRO A 130 -18.94 -3.62 1.37
CA PRO A 130 -19.87 -3.35 2.45
C PRO A 130 -20.37 -1.89 2.41
N ARG A 131 -21.69 -1.71 2.64
CA ARG A 131 -22.35 -0.39 2.53
C ARG A 131 -21.58 0.71 3.26
N LYS A 132 -21.12 0.44 4.48
CA LYS A 132 -20.37 1.40 5.28
C LYS A 132 -19.06 1.85 4.62
N ILE A 133 -18.33 0.92 4.02
CA ILE A 133 -17.07 1.21 3.31
C ILE A 133 -17.37 2.01 2.04
N ARG A 134 -18.45 1.67 1.32
CA ARG A 134 -18.90 2.41 0.14
C ARG A 134 -19.24 3.85 0.48
N GLU A 135 -19.95 4.09 1.59
CA GLU A 135 -20.30 5.43 2.06
C GLU A 135 -19.05 6.24 2.49
N GLU A 136 -18.05 5.58 3.09
CA GLU A 136 -16.78 6.23 3.44
C GLU A 136 -15.96 6.56 2.18
N LEU A 137 -15.99 5.69 1.16
CA LEU A 137 -15.33 5.93 -0.12
C LEU A 137 -15.96 7.10 -0.89
N ALA A 138 -17.29 7.21 -0.84
CA ALA A 138 -18.02 8.27 -1.53
C ALA A 138 -17.81 9.67 -0.94
N LYS A 139 -17.37 9.77 0.32
CA LYS A 139 -17.10 11.04 1.02
C LYS A 139 -15.72 11.63 0.72
N LEU A 140 -14.95 10.99 -0.14
CA LEU A 140 -13.58 11.40 -0.43
C LEU A 140 -13.51 12.09 -1.79
N PRO A 141 -12.78 13.20 -1.86
CA PRO A 141 -12.55 13.92 -3.11
C PRO A 141 -11.79 13.08 -4.11
#